data_4983449d6d29f5a6dcd179e496d8606a
#
_entry.id   4983449d6d29f5a6dcd179e496d8606a
#
_cell.length_a   1.000
_cell.length_b   1.000
_cell.length_c   1.000
_cell.angle_alpha   90.00
_cell.angle_beta   90.00
_cell.angle_gamma   90.00
#
_symmetry.space_group_name_H-M   'P 1'
#
loop_
_entity.id
_entity.type
_entity.pdbx_description
1 polymer ?
#
loop_
_entity_poly.entity_id
_entity_poly.type
_entity_poly.pdbx_seq_one_letter_code
_entity_poly.pdbx_strand_id
1 'polypeptide(L)'
;MTQQQPQMLEGFRVLDFTHYVAGPTCTRILGELGADVIKVERSLEGDHVRALGIVKDGMSSYYFQHNHCKRSLGVDLRKPRGKELLLAMIPKIDVLVENFAPGVIADMGFGYEALAKINPRLVMCSISAAGQSGPLSRRPGYDYIGSALAGVTDQLGEPDRAPIVPSMAIGDISTGVAAAMAVGFALLSRERTGKGQYLDASLMDTYFHMHELFVPVLSLRPGRYHPKRSGSMHPAGSPCGVYKANGGHIMLIAQQHEMPRLLRAMGQPDLMKDERFSTNGRRVKNNAALREVIEGWLATFPDRDSAIAALDRERVPCAPVLKLEEAMDHPHMRGRKTVRRVRDKALGEFDIPGMPVKFSDWPDRTNVKASRVGENNDAVLREILAVSDHDLAALYAEGVLLSGGAADDAKVAAGNVVIEPHQG
;
A
#
# COMPACT_ATOMS: atom_id res chain seq x y z
N MET A 1 13.75 -31.40 17.85
CA MET A 1 13.78 -29.92 17.77
C MET A 1 13.86 -29.59 16.28
N THR A 2 12.75 -29.23 15.65
CA THR A 2 12.73 -28.71 14.27
C THR A 2 13.48 -27.38 14.30
N GLN A 3 14.65 -27.31 13.68
CA GLN A 3 15.33 -26.04 13.43
C GLN A 3 14.34 -25.15 12.66
N GLN A 4 13.95 -24.05 13.29
CA GLN A 4 13.10 -23.05 12.66
C GLN A 4 13.92 -22.47 11.50
N GLN A 5 13.45 -22.60 10.27
CA GLN A 5 14.13 -22.01 9.11
C GLN A 5 14.30 -20.51 9.33
N PRO A 6 15.50 -19.93 9.05
CA PRO A 6 15.70 -18.49 9.14
C PRO A 6 14.70 -17.76 8.27
N GLN A 7 14.22 -16.62 8.74
CA GLN A 7 13.32 -15.77 7.93
C GLN A 7 14.09 -15.21 6.72
N MET A 8 13.37 -14.88 5.63
CA MET A 8 13.97 -14.47 4.35
C MET A 8 14.94 -13.29 4.49
N LEU A 9 14.62 -12.30 5.33
CA LEU A 9 15.44 -11.11 5.59
C LEU A 9 16.02 -11.11 7.02
N GLU A 10 16.13 -12.28 7.66
CA GLU A 10 16.78 -12.40 8.96
C GLU A 10 18.24 -11.96 8.89
N GLY A 11 18.66 -11.16 9.85
CA GLY A 11 20.00 -10.58 9.90
C GLY A 11 20.13 -9.21 9.22
N PHE A 12 19.14 -8.80 8.42
CA PHE A 12 19.11 -7.44 7.88
C PHE A 12 18.45 -6.46 8.84
N ARG A 13 19.06 -5.29 9.03
CA ARG A 13 18.59 -4.22 9.87
C ARG A 13 18.11 -3.02 9.08
N VAL A 14 16.89 -2.56 9.37
CA VAL A 14 16.25 -1.44 8.68
C VAL A 14 16.04 -0.30 9.67
N LEU A 15 16.59 0.88 9.39
CA LEU A 15 16.31 2.12 10.11
C LEU A 15 15.16 2.84 9.40
N ASP A 16 14.03 2.95 10.05
CA ASP A 16 12.75 3.41 9.50
C ASP A 16 12.41 4.81 10.02
N PHE A 17 12.58 5.85 9.19
CA PHE A 17 12.17 7.23 9.47
C PHE A 17 10.79 7.58 8.92
N THR A 18 10.05 6.60 8.44
CA THR A 18 8.82 6.85 7.67
C THR A 18 7.63 7.22 8.52
N HIS A 19 6.66 7.92 7.90
CA HIS A 19 5.39 8.31 8.48
C HIS A 19 4.23 7.99 7.53
N TYR A 20 3.00 7.97 8.03
CA TYR A 20 1.76 7.74 7.28
C TYR A 20 1.68 6.33 6.67
N VAL A 21 1.71 6.18 5.34
CA VAL A 21 1.34 4.94 4.64
C VAL A 21 2.43 4.40 3.73
N ALA A 22 2.91 5.16 2.74
CA ALA A 22 3.81 4.64 1.70
C ALA A 22 5.10 4.04 2.26
N GLY A 23 5.84 4.83 3.04
CA GLY A 23 7.06 4.37 3.71
C GLY A 23 6.81 3.26 4.72
N PRO A 24 5.87 3.42 5.66
CA PRO A 24 5.52 2.35 6.59
C PRO A 24 5.09 1.05 5.92
N THR A 25 4.42 1.08 4.76
CA THR A 25 4.09 -0.13 3.98
C THR A 25 5.36 -0.83 3.49
N CYS A 26 6.34 -0.08 2.98
CA CYS A 26 7.62 -0.63 2.57
C CYS A 26 8.31 -1.34 3.74
N THR A 27 8.52 -0.63 4.85
CA THR A 27 9.27 -1.17 6.00
C THR A 27 8.52 -2.26 6.75
N ARG A 28 7.17 -2.23 6.76
CA ARG A 28 6.34 -3.32 7.27
C ARG A 28 6.54 -4.61 6.48
N ILE A 29 6.55 -4.53 5.14
CA ILE A 29 6.80 -5.69 4.29
C ILE A 29 8.16 -6.31 4.60
N LEU A 30 9.22 -5.48 4.73
CA LEU A 30 10.54 -5.96 5.11
C LEU A 30 10.53 -6.64 6.49
N GLY A 31 9.82 -6.06 7.47
CA GLY A 31 9.66 -6.63 8.80
C GLY A 31 8.88 -7.95 8.81
N GLU A 32 7.82 -8.07 8.01
CA GLU A 32 7.07 -9.32 7.85
C GLU A 32 7.92 -10.44 7.21
N LEU A 33 8.88 -10.07 6.36
CA LEU A 33 9.84 -11.01 5.78
C LEU A 33 11.05 -11.31 6.68
N GLY A 34 11.11 -10.74 7.88
CA GLY A 34 12.09 -11.11 8.91
C GLY A 34 13.17 -10.07 9.19
N ALA A 35 13.21 -8.94 8.48
CA ALA A 35 14.14 -7.87 8.82
C ALA A 35 13.86 -7.30 10.20
N ASP A 36 14.93 -6.90 10.91
CA ASP A 36 14.87 -6.15 12.16
C ASP A 36 14.60 -4.67 11.82
N VAL A 37 13.33 -4.26 11.87
CA VAL A 37 12.93 -2.89 11.53
C VAL A 37 12.87 -2.04 12.79
N ILE A 38 13.67 -0.99 12.85
CA ILE A 38 13.75 -0.01 13.93
C ILE A 38 13.14 1.29 13.46
N LYS A 39 11.92 1.56 13.91
CA LYS A 39 11.20 2.80 13.59
C LYS A 39 11.64 3.92 14.52
N VAL A 40 12.20 4.98 13.94
CA VAL A 40 12.63 6.19 14.65
C VAL A 40 11.46 7.14 14.79
N GLU A 41 11.10 7.44 16.04
CA GLU A 41 10.02 8.38 16.37
C GLU A 41 10.60 9.58 17.12
N ARG A 42 10.39 10.79 16.59
CA ARG A 42 11.09 12.02 16.96
C ARG A 42 10.36 12.87 18.00
N SER A 43 9.17 12.44 18.41
CA SER A 43 8.35 13.10 19.41
C SER A 43 7.57 12.05 20.22
N LEU A 44 6.95 12.47 21.30
CA LEU A 44 6.08 11.59 22.11
C LEU A 44 4.80 11.20 21.38
N GLU A 45 4.33 12.04 20.44
CA GLU A 45 3.19 11.74 19.58
C GLU A 45 3.53 10.66 18.53
N GLY A 46 4.81 10.53 18.20
CA GLY A 46 5.33 9.56 17.23
C GLY A 46 4.86 9.81 15.80
N ASP A 47 4.52 8.73 15.12
CA ASP A 47 3.92 8.79 13.78
C ASP A 47 2.49 9.34 13.87
N HIS A 48 2.13 10.27 13.00
CA HIS A 48 0.79 10.90 12.96
C HIS A 48 -0.37 9.88 12.89
N VAL A 49 -0.14 8.71 12.29
CA VAL A 49 -1.17 7.66 12.21
C VAL A 49 -1.48 6.99 13.55
N ARG A 50 -0.72 7.29 14.61
CA ARG A 50 -1.07 6.85 15.97
C ARG A 50 -2.38 7.48 16.49
N ALA A 51 -2.78 8.60 15.91
CA ALA A 51 -4.04 9.28 16.23
C ALA A 51 -5.21 8.92 15.30
N LEU A 52 -5.00 8.05 14.29
CA LEU A 52 -6.00 7.72 13.27
C LEU A 52 -6.64 6.34 13.51
N GLY A 53 -7.83 6.14 12.95
CA GLY A 53 -8.61 4.92 13.10
C GLY A 53 -9.21 4.76 14.51
N ILE A 54 -9.36 3.52 14.95
CA ILE A 54 -9.82 3.23 16.32
C ILE A 54 -8.59 3.24 17.24
N VAL A 55 -8.61 4.14 18.23
CA VAL A 55 -7.56 4.23 19.25
C VAL A 55 -8.11 3.72 20.57
N LYS A 56 -7.43 2.75 21.17
CA LYS A 56 -7.78 2.18 22.46
C LYS A 56 -6.50 1.91 23.27
N ASP A 57 -6.49 2.35 24.52
CA ASP A 57 -5.36 2.20 25.44
C ASP A 57 -4.00 2.57 24.78
N GLY A 58 -3.99 3.70 24.01
CA GLY A 58 -2.81 4.22 23.33
C GLY A 58 -2.34 3.45 22.11
N MET A 59 -3.11 2.48 21.61
CA MET A 59 -2.83 1.78 20.37
C MET A 59 -3.88 2.12 19.31
N SER A 60 -3.42 2.56 18.14
CA SER A 60 -4.25 2.81 16.97
C SER A 60 -4.33 1.58 16.08
N SER A 61 -5.52 1.23 15.62
CA SER A 61 -5.73 0.17 14.63
C SER A 61 -5.04 0.49 13.29
N TYR A 62 -5.02 1.76 12.90
CA TYR A 62 -4.37 2.23 11.69
C TYR A 62 -2.83 2.15 11.81
N TYR A 63 -2.27 2.60 12.94
CA TYR A 63 -0.85 2.44 13.24
C TYR A 63 -0.45 0.96 13.25
N PHE A 64 -1.23 0.11 13.92
CA PHE A 64 -0.97 -1.33 13.97
C PHE A 64 -0.89 -1.92 12.57
N GLN A 65 -1.86 -1.64 11.69
CA GLN A 65 -1.90 -2.17 10.33
C GLN A 65 -0.63 -1.84 9.52
N HIS A 66 -0.06 -0.65 9.69
CA HIS A 66 1.08 -0.19 8.89
C HIS A 66 2.44 -0.35 9.58
N ASN A 67 2.45 -0.61 10.92
CA ASN A 67 3.69 -0.61 11.69
C ASN A 67 3.91 -1.87 12.56
N HIS A 68 3.09 -2.90 12.42
CA HIS A 68 3.42 -4.17 13.07
C HIS A 68 4.74 -4.75 12.53
N CYS A 69 5.39 -5.63 13.32
CA CYS A 69 6.74 -6.17 13.06
C CYS A 69 7.86 -5.12 13.12
N LYS A 70 7.64 -3.98 13.77
CA LYS A 70 8.67 -2.95 13.97
C LYS A 70 8.92 -2.75 15.47
N ARG A 71 10.18 -2.47 15.81
CA ARG A 71 10.60 -1.97 17.11
C ARG A 71 10.60 -0.46 17.09
N SER A 72 10.06 0.22 18.10
CA SER A 72 10.05 1.68 18.17
C SER A 72 11.25 2.19 19.00
N LEU A 73 11.98 3.14 18.41
CA LEU A 73 13.06 3.89 19.04
C LEU A 73 12.68 5.38 19.08
N GLY A 74 12.32 5.86 20.26
CA GLY A 74 11.95 7.25 20.51
C GLY A 74 13.19 8.10 20.76
N VAL A 75 13.52 9.05 19.84
CA VAL A 75 14.72 9.89 19.97
C VAL A 75 14.42 11.33 19.56
N ASP A 76 14.72 12.30 20.42
CA ASP A 76 14.63 13.72 20.11
C ASP A 76 15.80 14.17 19.23
N LEU A 77 15.58 14.27 17.92
CA LEU A 77 16.59 14.67 16.95
C LEU A 77 16.89 16.19 16.91
N ARG A 78 16.19 17.00 17.71
CA ARG A 78 16.55 18.39 17.93
C ARG A 78 17.80 18.50 18.83
N LYS A 79 18.09 17.46 19.59
CA LYS A 79 19.26 17.37 20.46
C LYS A 79 20.46 16.77 19.70
N PRO A 80 21.65 17.41 19.75
CA PRO A 80 22.85 16.90 19.07
C PRO A 80 23.15 15.44 19.43
N ARG A 81 23.04 15.09 20.73
CA ARG A 81 23.30 13.74 21.26
C ARG A 81 22.33 12.70 20.65
N GLY A 82 21.08 13.08 20.34
CA GLY A 82 20.13 12.20 19.62
C GLY A 82 20.57 11.90 18.20
N LYS A 83 21.08 12.89 17.48
CA LYS A 83 21.67 12.70 16.15
C LYS A 83 22.91 11.82 16.18
N GLU A 84 23.82 12.10 17.10
CA GLU A 84 25.05 11.31 17.29
C GLU A 84 24.74 9.84 17.57
N LEU A 85 23.74 9.57 18.40
CA LEU A 85 23.27 8.23 18.72
C LEU A 85 22.84 7.46 17.47
N LEU A 86 22.02 8.07 16.62
CA LEU A 86 21.57 7.41 15.38
C LEU A 86 22.69 7.29 14.34
N LEU A 87 23.58 8.27 14.23
CA LEU A 87 24.75 8.18 13.34
C LEU A 87 25.69 7.03 13.77
N ALA A 88 25.86 6.81 15.07
CA ALA A 88 26.64 5.69 15.59
C ALA A 88 26.03 4.31 15.24
N MET A 89 24.72 4.24 14.97
CA MET A 89 24.07 3.01 14.53
C MET A 89 24.35 2.68 13.06
N ILE A 90 24.61 3.67 12.20
CA ILE A 90 24.68 3.53 10.72
C ILE A 90 25.65 2.42 10.25
N PRO A 91 26.83 2.20 10.87
CA PRO A 91 27.70 1.07 10.47
C PRO A 91 27.05 -0.32 10.58
N LYS A 92 25.98 -0.45 11.37
CA LYS A 92 25.26 -1.71 11.64
C LYS A 92 23.87 -1.74 11.00
N ILE A 93 23.55 -0.77 10.13
CA ILE A 93 22.28 -0.65 9.41
C ILE A 93 22.47 -1.06 7.96
N ASP A 94 21.61 -1.92 7.46
CA ASP A 94 21.62 -2.37 6.08
C ASP A 94 20.80 -1.48 5.16
N VAL A 95 19.64 -1.02 5.66
CA VAL A 95 18.67 -0.24 4.90
C VAL A 95 18.21 0.95 5.74
N LEU A 96 18.13 2.13 5.14
CA LEU A 96 17.43 3.28 5.70
C LEU A 96 16.26 3.64 4.77
N VAL A 97 15.07 3.79 5.33
CA VAL A 97 13.88 4.22 4.57
C VAL A 97 13.31 5.49 5.20
N GLU A 98 13.01 6.49 4.35
CA GLU A 98 12.37 7.73 4.78
C GLU A 98 11.33 8.18 3.76
N ASN A 99 10.38 9.03 4.17
CA ASN A 99 9.38 9.60 3.26
C ASN A 99 9.03 11.06 3.60
N PHE A 100 10.04 11.84 3.96
CA PHE A 100 9.91 13.29 4.13
C PHE A 100 9.89 14.03 2.79
N ALA A 101 9.61 15.31 2.85
CA ALA A 101 9.83 16.18 1.69
C ALA A 101 11.32 16.17 1.29
N PRO A 102 11.64 16.21 -0.01
CA PRO A 102 13.02 16.20 -0.50
C PRO A 102 13.92 17.24 0.18
N GLY A 103 15.08 16.78 0.65
CA GLY A 103 16.07 17.57 1.38
C GLY A 103 15.94 17.49 2.91
N VAL A 104 14.77 17.23 3.46
CA VAL A 104 14.55 17.23 4.93
C VAL A 104 15.44 16.22 5.66
N ILE A 105 15.58 15.01 5.15
CA ILE A 105 16.42 13.98 5.77
C ILE A 105 17.92 14.40 5.74
N ALA A 106 18.36 15.08 4.67
CA ALA A 106 19.71 15.58 4.56
C ALA A 106 19.97 16.76 5.52
N ASP A 107 19.01 17.68 5.66
CA ASP A 107 19.06 18.79 6.62
C ASP A 107 19.10 18.28 8.07
N MET A 108 18.52 17.13 8.34
CA MET A 108 18.61 16.45 9.64
C MET A 108 19.98 15.80 9.87
N GLY A 109 20.85 15.71 8.85
CA GLY A 109 22.17 15.09 8.92
C GLY A 109 22.23 13.63 8.47
N PHE A 110 21.13 13.10 7.89
CA PHE A 110 21.02 11.70 7.44
C PHE A 110 20.91 11.56 5.91
N GLY A 111 21.49 12.50 5.15
CA GLY A 111 21.53 12.41 3.68
C GLY A 111 22.42 11.26 3.19
N TYR A 112 22.02 10.61 2.09
CA TYR A 112 22.72 9.43 1.57
C TYR A 112 24.23 9.62 1.37
N GLU A 113 24.66 10.73 0.79
CA GLU A 113 26.08 10.99 0.53
C GLU A 113 26.94 11.03 1.81
N ALA A 114 26.37 11.54 2.91
CA ALA A 114 27.02 11.56 4.20
C ALA A 114 27.04 10.15 4.83
N LEU A 115 25.92 9.45 4.78
CA LEU A 115 25.77 8.11 5.36
C LEU A 115 26.58 7.05 4.59
N ALA A 116 26.68 7.15 3.27
CA ALA A 116 27.48 6.25 2.43
C ALA A 116 28.99 6.34 2.72
N LYS A 117 29.48 7.47 3.25
CA LYS A 117 30.87 7.58 3.74
C LYS A 117 31.09 6.81 5.04
N ILE A 118 30.05 6.69 5.87
CA ILE A 118 30.08 5.93 7.13
C ILE A 118 29.87 4.43 6.84
N ASN A 119 28.92 4.11 5.98
CA ASN A 119 28.61 2.75 5.57
C ASN A 119 28.41 2.64 4.05
N PRO A 120 29.45 2.31 3.28
CA PRO A 120 29.39 2.17 1.82
C PRO A 120 28.44 1.06 1.35
N ARG A 121 27.99 0.19 2.25
CA ARG A 121 27.05 -0.91 1.97
C ARG A 121 25.59 -0.50 2.23
N LEU A 122 25.34 0.71 2.72
CA LEU A 122 24.00 1.19 3.05
C LEU A 122 23.12 1.28 1.79
N VAL A 123 21.95 0.67 1.83
CA VAL A 123 20.86 0.93 0.88
C VAL A 123 19.95 1.99 1.49
N MET A 124 19.75 3.10 0.81
CA MET A 124 18.82 4.14 1.27
C MET A 124 17.69 4.32 0.27
N CYS A 125 16.46 4.29 0.77
CA CYS A 125 15.26 4.50 -0.03
C CYS A 125 14.50 5.73 0.47
N SER A 126 14.37 6.75 -0.39
CA SER A 126 13.55 7.93 -0.16
C SER A 126 12.28 7.84 -0.98
N ILE A 127 11.13 7.96 -0.30
CA ILE A 127 9.81 7.92 -0.92
C ILE A 127 9.19 9.31 -0.83
N SER A 128 8.78 9.88 -1.96
CA SER A 128 8.19 11.22 -1.98
C SER A 128 7.02 11.33 -2.96
N ALA A 129 6.32 12.46 -2.96
CA ALA A 129 5.17 12.64 -3.85
C ALA A 129 5.56 12.68 -5.33
N ALA A 130 6.67 13.38 -5.67
CA ALA A 130 7.06 13.64 -7.06
C ALA A 130 8.56 13.35 -7.35
N GLY A 131 9.23 12.55 -6.52
CA GLY A 131 10.64 12.22 -6.66
C GLY A 131 11.58 13.24 -6.00
N GLN A 132 12.85 12.86 -5.85
CA GLN A 132 13.87 13.68 -5.19
C GLN A 132 14.47 14.74 -6.12
N SER A 133 14.17 14.67 -7.41
CA SER A 133 14.68 15.58 -8.44
C SER A 133 13.55 16.06 -9.35
N GLY A 134 13.87 17.05 -10.20
CA GLY A 134 12.92 17.63 -11.15
C GLY A 134 12.12 18.81 -10.60
N PRO A 135 11.35 19.50 -11.47
CA PRO A 135 10.71 20.78 -11.14
C PRO A 135 9.62 20.70 -10.07
N LEU A 136 9.05 19.52 -9.84
CA LEU A 136 7.99 19.29 -8.84
C LEU A 136 8.52 18.72 -7.53
N SER A 137 9.80 18.35 -7.41
CA SER A 137 10.35 17.62 -6.26
C SER A 137 10.08 18.30 -4.92
N ARG A 138 10.14 19.64 -4.84
CA ARG A 138 9.89 20.40 -3.61
C ARG A 138 8.42 20.75 -3.37
N ARG A 139 7.51 20.30 -4.25
CA ARG A 139 6.08 20.56 -4.08
C ARG A 139 5.50 19.64 -3.00
N PRO A 140 4.77 20.18 -2.03
CA PRO A 140 4.06 19.34 -1.05
C PRO A 140 3.07 18.43 -1.75
N GLY A 141 2.98 17.17 -1.32
CA GLY A 141 2.04 16.23 -1.90
C GLY A 141 1.84 15.00 -1.03
N TYR A 142 0.68 14.39 -1.25
CA TYR A 142 0.24 13.12 -0.70
C TYR A 142 -0.30 12.27 -1.84
N ASP A 143 -0.81 11.09 -1.56
CA ASP A 143 -1.32 10.10 -2.51
C ASP A 143 -2.13 10.74 -3.66
N TYR A 144 -3.23 11.40 -3.35
CA TYR A 144 -4.13 11.94 -4.38
C TYR A 144 -3.53 13.07 -5.22
N ILE A 145 -2.51 13.77 -4.68
CA ILE A 145 -1.76 14.76 -5.47
C ILE A 145 -0.89 14.05 -6.52
N GLY A 146 -0.24 12.94 -6.15
CA GLY A 146 0.48 12.08 -7.08
C GLY A 146 -0.42 11.53 -8.19
N SER A 147 -1.61 11.03 -7.84
CA SER A 147 -2.63 10.56 -8.78
C SER A 147 -3.06 11.65 -9.78
N ALA A 148 -3.33 12.86 -9.27
CA ALA A 148 -3.75 13.99 -10.11
C ALA A 148 -2.64 14.41 -11.09
N LEU A 149 -1.41 14.53 -10.62
CA LEU A 149 -0.24 14.91 -11.46
C LEU A 149 0.10 13.84 -12.50
N ALA A 150 -0.12 12.57 -12.18
CA ALA A 150 0.07 11.45 -13.10
C ALA A 150 -1.06 11.28 -14.13
N GLY A 151 -2.12 12.09 -14.07
CA GLY A 151 -3.26 12.00 -14.99
C GLY A 151 -4.23 10.83 -14.70
N VAL A 152 -4.07 10.13 -13.58
CA VAL A 152 -4.94 9.01 -13.20
C VAL A 152 -6.30 9.51 -12.73
N THR A 153 -6.33 10.55 -11.89
CA THR A 153 -7.57 11.12 -11.36
C THR A 153 -8.53 11.55 -12.47
N ASP A 154 -8.02 12.13 -13.57
CA ASP A 154 -8.86 12.56 -14.70
C ASP A 154 -9.59 11.40 -15.39
N GLN A 155 -9.12 10.16 -15.24
CA GLN A 155 -9.74 8.97 -15.86
C GLN A 155 -10.77 8.29 -14.95
N LEU A 156 -10.92 8.74 -13.70
CA LEU A 156 -11.82 8.13 -12.72
C LEU A 156 -13.16 8.87 -12.67
N GLY A 157 -14.27 8.15 -12.79
CA GLY A 157 -15.62 8.66 -12.64
C GLY A 157 -16.45 8.67 -13.93
N GLU A 158 -17.64 9.23 -13.82
CA GLU A 158 -18.59 9.35 -14.93
C GLU A 158 -18.15 10.45 -15.93
N PRO A 159 -18.45 10.29 -17.24
CA PRO A 159 -18.00 11.21 -18.29
C PRO A 159 -18.44 12.67 -18.10
N ASP A 160 -19.64 12.85 -17.57
CA ASP A 160 -20.35 14.12 -17.41
C ASP A 160 -20.22 14.77 -16.04
N ARG A 161 -19.42 14.17 -15.14
CA ARG A 161 -19.22 14.64 -13.76
C ARG A 161 -17.75 14.98 -13.50
N ALA A 162 -17.49 15.62 -12.38
CA ALA A 162 -16.12 15.82 -11.90
C ALA A 162 -15.42 14.46 -11.68
N PRO A 163 -14.09 14.40 -11.86
CA PRO A 163 -13.30 13.23 -11.46
C PRO A 163 -13.57 12.86 -10.00
N ILE A 164 -13.50 11.58 -9.70
CA ILE A 164 -13.69 11.07 -8.34
C ILE A 164 -12.34 10.70 -7.69
N VAL A 165 -12.34 10.67 -6.36
CA VAL A 165 -11.21 10.24 -5.55
C VAL A 165 -11.57 8.89 -4.93
N PRO A 166 -10.72 7.86 -5.06
CA PRO A 166 -10.97 6.59 -4.39
C PRO A 166 -10.81 6.74 -2.87
N SER A 167 -11.55 5.95 -2.11
CA SER A 167 -11.43 5.91 -0.64
C SER A 167 -10.17 5.18 -0.15
N MET A 168 -9.37 4.63 -1.06
CA MET A 168 -8.16 3.86 -0.76
C MET A 168 -6.92 4.66 -1.16
N ALA A 169 -5.85 4.52 -0.37
CA ALA A 169 -4.53 5.09 -0.64
C ALA A 169 -3.77 4.20 -1.65
N ILE A 170 -4.22 4.19 -2.91
CA ILE A 170 -3.71 3.28 -3.95
C ILE A 170 -2.23 3.56 -4.26
N GLY A 171 -1.87 4.83 -4.43
CA GLY A 171 -0.50 5.22 -4.73
C GLY A 171 0.45 4.96 -3.57
N ASP A 172 0.04 5.32 -2.34
CA ASP A 172 0.84 5.05 -1.15
C ASP A 172 1.15 3.56 -1.00
N ILE A 173 0.14 2.70 -1.07
CA ILE A 173 0.31 1.26 -0.90
C ILE A 173 1.16 0.68 -2.04
N SER A 174 0.87 1.02 -3.29
CA SER A 174 1.62 0.50 -4.44
C SER A 174 3.06 1.01 -4.49
N THR A 175 3.29 2.28 -4.13
CA THR A 175 4.66 2.81 -4.00
C THR A 175 5.42 2.13 -2.87
N GLY A 176 4.77 1.87 -1.72
CA GLY A 176 5.37 1.12 -0.62
C GLY A 176 5.77 -0.31 -1.03
N VAL A 177 4.93 -1.00 -1.81
CA VAL A 177 5.24 -2.33 -2.37
C VAL A 177 6.39 -2.25 -3.37
N ALA A 178 6.38 -1.28 -4.29
CA ALA A 178 7.46 -1.07 -5.26
C ALA A 178 8.80 -0.74 -4.57
N ALA A 179 8.77 0.11 -3.53
CA ALA A 179 9.95 0.44 -2.73
C ALA A 179 10.50 -0.80 -1.99
N ALA A 180 9.64 -1.64 -1.41
CA ALA A 180 10.09 -2.89 -0.78
C ALA A 180 10.75 -3.84 -1.79
N MET A 181 10.18 -3.97 -3.00
CA MET A 181 10.79 -4.70 -4.11
C MET A 181 12.16 -4.13 -4.51
N ALA A 182 12.26 -2.81 -4.67
CA ALA A 182 13.51 -2.13 -5.02
C ALA A 182 14.59 -2.33 -3.96
N VAL A 183 14.24 -2.24 -2.67
CA VAL A 183 15.14 -2.53 -1.55
C VAL A 183 15.64 -3.97 -1.63
N GLY A 184 14.76 -4.95 -1.88
CA GLY A 184 15.15 -6.35 -2.05
C GLY A 184 16.16 -6.56 -3.17
N PHE A 185 15.95 -5.95 -4.35
CA PHE A 185 16.90 -6.01 -5.46
C PHE A 185 18.20 -5.25 -5.18
N ALA A 186 18.14 -4.13 -4.44
CA ALA A 186 19.34 -3.42 -4.02
C ALA A 186 20.20 -4.25 -3.05
N LEU A 187 19.57 -4.96 -2.11
CA LEU A 187 20.26 -5.89 -1.23
C LEU A 187 20.90 -7.05 -2.03
N LEU A 188 20.16 -7.64 -2.97
CA LEU A 188 20.71 -8.68 -3.86
C LEU A 188 21.90 -8.18 -4.69
N SER A 189 21.79 -6.96 -5.23
CA SER A 189 22.92 -6.31 -5.95
C SER A 189 24.11 -6.10 -5.02
N ARG A 190 23.87 -5.65 -3.80
CA ARG A 190 24.90 -5.43 -2.78
C ARG A 190 25.68 -6.70 -2.43
N GLU A 191 25.03 -7.84 -2.37
CA GLU A 191 25.72 -9.11 -2.10
C GLU A 191 26.71 -9.49 -3.22
N ARG A 192 26.45 -9.01 -4.45
CA ARG A 192 27.34 -9.23 -5.61
C ARG A 192 28.45 -8.18 -5.73
N THR A 193 28.12 -6.92 -5.40
CA THR A 193 29.00 -5.76 -5.66
C THR A 193 29.74 -5.26 -4.43
N GLY A 194 29.29 -5.65 -3.25
CA GLY A 194 29.77 -5.12 -1.97
C GLY A 194 29.30 -3.69 -1.67
N LYS A 195 28.52 -3.04 -2.56
CA LYS A 195 28.15 -1.63 -2.46
C LYS A 195 26.63 -1.47 -2.28
N GLY A 196 26.25 -0.57 -1.39
CA GLY A 196 24.89 -0.06 -1.28
C GLY A 196 24.53 0.90 -2.42
N GLN A 197 23.31 1.44 -2.39
CA GLN A 197 22.85 2.42 -3.37
C GLN A 197 21.72 3.28 -2.82
N TYR A 198 21.46 4.39 -3.51
CA TYR A 198 20.33 5.27 -3.25
C TYR A 198 19.15 4.91 -4.17
N LEU A 199 17.95 4.85 -3.60
CA LEU A 199 16.70 4.56 -4.29
C LEU A 199 15.76 5.76 -4.12
N ASP A 200 15.30 6.30 -5.25
CA ASP A 200 14.30 7.38 -5.33
C ASP A 200 13.00 6.78 -5.83
N ALA A 201 11.98 6.73 -4.97
CA ALA A 201 10.64 6.24 -5.29
C ALA A 201 9.62 7.37 -5.17
N SER A 202 8.72 7.51 -6.15
CA SER A 202 7.70 8.52 -6.08
C SER A 202 6.29 7.99 -6.31
N LEU A 203 5.32 8.63 -5.65
CA LEU A 203 3.90 8.35 -5.84
C LEU A 203 3.48 8.64 -7.29
N MET A 204 3.93 9.77 -7.83
CA MET A 204 3.62 10.19 -9.19
C MET A 204 4.12 9.19 -10.23
N ASP A 205 5.38 8.74 -10.11
CA ASP A 205 5.94 7.77 -11.06
C ASP A 205 5.25 6.41 -10.95
N THR A 206 4.91 5.99 -9.74
CA THR A 206 4.16 4.75 -9.51
C THR A 206 2.77 4.83 -10.13
N TYR A 207 2.06 5.93 -9.94
CA TYR A 207 0.77 6.13 -10.60
C TYR A 207 0.91 6.19 -12.12
N PHE A 208 1.92 6.90 -12.65
CA PHE A 208 2.13 6.99 -14.09
C PHE A 208 2.47 5.61 -14.70
N HIS A 209 3.21 4.79 -13.97
CA HIS A 209 3.53 3.42 -14.39
C HIS A 209 2.28 2.53 -14.56
N MET A 210 1.15 2.86 -13.92
CA MET A 210 -0.11 2.12 -14.05
C MET A 210 -0.84 2.39 -15.37
N HIS A 211 -0.41 3.35 -16.21
CA HIS A 211 -0.98 3.59 -17.55
C HIS A 211 -0.53 2.50 -18.54
N GLU A 212 -1.19 1.35 -18.49
CA GLU A 212 -0.81 0.16 -19.26
C GLU A 212 -1.10 0.28 -20.77
N LEU A 213 -2.06 1.12 -21.20
CA LEU A 213 -2.58 1.16 -22.57
C LEU A 213 -2.34 2.51 -23.25
N PHE A 214 -2.73 3.62 -22.61
CA PHE A 214 -2.92 4.87 -23.34
C PHE A 214 -1.64 5.66 -23.60
N VAL A 215 -0.59 5.51 -22.82
CA VAL A 215 0.66 6.24 -23.00
C VAL A 215 1.26 6.02 -24.41
N PRO A 216 1.49 4.77 -24.86
CA PRO A 216 1.98 4.55 -26.23
C PRO A 216 0.97 4.94 -27.31
N VAL A 217 -0.35 4.79 -27.07
CA VAL A 217 -1.37 5.22 -28.03
C VAL A 217 -1.34 6.72 -28.27
N LEU A 218 -1.26 7.50 -27.20
CA LEU A 218 -1.16 8.97 -27.29
C LEU A 218 0.14 9.42 -27.95
N SER A 219 1.25 8.77 -27.60
CA SER A 219 2.57 9.07 -28.16
C SER A 219 2.64 8.78 -29.67
N LEU A 220 2.08 7.66 -30.12
CA LEU A 220 2.13 7.23 -31.53
C LEU A 220 1.06 7.89 -32.41
N ARG A 221 -0.02 8.41 -31.81
CA ARG A 221 -1.13 9.05 -32.52
C ARG A 221 -1.57 10.36 -31.85
N PRO A 222 -0.69 11.36 -31.78
CA PRO A 222 -1.00 12.63 -31.11
C PRO A 222 -2.23 13.30 -31.75
N GLY A 223 -3.14 13.75 -30.88
CA GLY A 223 -4.37 14.43 -31.29
C GLY A 223 -5.47 13.59 -31.94
N ARG A 224 -5.26 12.26 -32.12
CA ARG A 224 -6.27 11.38 -32.71
C ARG A 224 -7.12 10.62 -31.72
N TYR A 225 -6.66 10.54 -30.47
CA TYR A 225 -7.35 9.87 -29.37
C TYR A 225 -7.20 10.68 -28.08
N HIS A 226 -8.29 10.82 -27.38
CA HIS A 226 -8.30 11.47 -26.06
C HIS A 226 -8.98 10.53 -25.08
N PRO A 227 -8.24 9.92 -24.13
CA PRO A 227 -8.84 9.14 -23.07
C PRO A 227 -9.88 9.98 -22.34
N LYS A 228 -11.02 9.39 -22.05
CA LYS A 228 -12.10 10.05 -21.31
C LYS A 228 -12.54 9.13 -20.18
N ARG A 229 -13.08 9.71 -19.15
CA ARG A 229 -13.81 8.94 -18.15
C ARG A 229 -14.89 8.14 -18.83
N SER A 230 -15.06 6.90 -18.41
CA SER A 230 -16.00 5.95 -19.02
C SER A 230 -16.96 5.32 -17.99
N GLY A 231 -16.99 5.88 -16.78
CA GLY A 231 -17.85 5.41 -15.70
C GLY A 231 -17.57 3.96 -15.32
N SER A 232 -18.62 3.18 -15.33
CA SER A 232 -18.57 1.76 -14.96
C SER A 232 -18.09 0.83 -16.08
N MET A 233 -17.75 1.35 -17.27
CA MET A 233 -17.34 0.56 -18.44
C MET A 233 -15.90 0.86 -18.84
N HIS A 234 -15.17 -0.14 -19.34
CA HIS A 234 -13.82 0.06 -19.85
C HIS A 234 -13.83 0.80 -21.20
N PRO A 235 -12.99 1.83 -21.41
CA PRO A 235 -13.05 2.67 -22.61
C PRO A 235 -12.58 1.99 -23.89
N ALA A 236 -11.82 0.90 -23.82
CA ALA A 236 -11.24 0.21 -24.98
C ALA A 236 -11.70 -1.25 -25.16
N GLY A 237 -12.45 -1.79 -24.21
CA GLY A 237 -12.96 -3.17 -24.22
C GLY A 237 -14.46 -3.24 -24.01
N SER A 238 -15.17 -4.08 -24.78
CA SER A 238 -16.59 -4.31 -24.58
C SER A 238 -17.00 -5.73 -25.04
N PRO A 239 -17.73 -6.49 -24.17
CA PRO A 239 -18.12 -6.11 -22.82
C PRO A 239 -16.93 -6.19 -21.86
N CYS A 240 -16.73 -5.13 -21.10
CA CYS A 240 -15.79 -5.05 -19.98
C CYS A 240 -16.28 -3.97 -19.03
N GLY A 241 -16.79 -4.33 -17.86
CA GLY A 241 -17.32 -3.36 -16.93
C GLY A 241 -18.26 -3.95 -15.88
N VAL A 242 -18.91 -3.03 -15.16
CA VAL A 242 -19.87 -3.34 -14.10
C VAL A 242 -21.29 -3.29 -14.65
N TYR A 243 -22.01 -4.39 -14.50
CA TYR A 243 -23.37 -4.59 -14.98
C TYR A 243 -24.33 -4.76 -13.81
N LYS A 244 -25.56 -4.21 -13.96
CA LYS A 244 -26.61 -4.36 -12.97
C LYS A 244 -27.23 -5.77 -13.06
N ALA A 245 -27.43 -6.39 -11.90
CA ALA A 245 -28.14 -7.65 -11.72
C ALA A 245 -29.10 -7.54 -10.54
N ASN A 246 -30.04 -8.49 -10.41
CA ASN A 246 -30.90 -8.54 -9.24
C ASN A 246 -30.07 -8.80 -7.97
N GLY A 247 -30.24 -7.95 -6.96
CA GLY A 247 -29.50 -8.03 -5.70
C GLY A 247 -28.08 -7.44 -5.75
N GLY A 248 -27.66 -6.76 -6.84
CA GLY A 248 -26.36 -6.10 -6.85
C GLY A 248 -25.75 -5.88 -8.23
N HIS A 249 -24.42 -5.89 -8.30
CA HIS A 249 -23.67 -5.68 -9.54
C HIS A 249 -22.69 -6.83 -9.79
N ILE A 250 -22.39 -7.04 -11.07
CA ILE A 250 -21.44 -8.05 -11.54
C ILE A 250 -20.37 -7.32 -12.36
N MET A 251 -19.08 -7.53 -12.05
CA MET A 251 -17.99 -7.23 -12.97
C MET A 251 -17.91 -8.36 -14.00
N LEU A 252 -18.01 -8.04 -15.29
CA LEU A 252 -17.98 -8.98 -16.39
C LEU A 252 -17.02 -8.51 -17.48
N ILE A 253 -16.20 -9.46 -17.96
CA ILE A 253 -15.28 -9.24 -19.08
C ILE A 253 -15.46 -10.38 -20.08
N ALA A 254 -15.65 -10.06 -21.36
CA ALA A 254 -15.56 -11.02 -22.43
C ALA A 254 -14.80 -10.45 -23.62
N GLN A 255 -13.58 -10.91 -23.81
CA GLN A 255 -12.76 -10.56 -24.96
C GLN A 255 -13.33 -11.18 -26.26
N GLN A 256 -12.79 -10.82 -27.43
CA GLN A 256 -13.29 -11.30 -28.72
C GLN A 256 -13.42 -12.84 -28.79
N HIS A 257 -12.46 -13.58 -28.23
CA HIS A 257 -12.47 -15.04 -28.24
C HIS A 257 -13.41 -15.66 -27.18
N GLU A 258 -13.87 -14.87 -26.21
CA GLU A 258 -14.79 -15.29 -25.15
C GLU A 258 -16.24 -14.93 -25.47
N MET A 259 -16.47 -14.02 -26.41
CA MET A 259 -17.84 -13.62 -26.82
C MET A 259 -18.76 -14.82 -27.15
N PRO A 260 -18.32 -15.87 -27.88
CA PRO A 260 -19.16 -17.03 -28.12
C PRO A 260 -19.63 -17.74 -26.85
N ARG A 261 -18.82 -17.74 -25.77
CA ARG A 261 -19.19 -18.30 -24.47
C ARG A 261 -20.27 -17.48 -23.77
N LEU A 262 -20.09 -16.16 -23.73
CA LEU A 262 -21.08 -15.25 -23.19
C LEU A 262 -22.42 -15.39 -23.93
N LEU A 263 -22.40 -15.43 -25.25
CA LEU A 263 -23.64 -15.54 -26.04
C LEU A 263 -24.32 -16.90 -25.87
N ARG A 264 -23.58 -17.98 -25.65
CA ARG A 264 -24.17 -19.28 -25.26
C ARG A 264 -24.81 -19.22 -23.87
N ALA A 265 -24.13 -18.61 -22.90
CA ALA A 265 -24.72 -18.39 -21.58
C ALA A 265 -26.06 -17.64 -21.66
N MET A 266 -26.12 -16.64 -22.54
CA MET A 266 -27.32 -15.83 -22.78
C MET A 266 -28.38 -16.52 -23.65
N GLY A 267 -28.09 -17.66 -24.27
CA GLY A 267 -28.97 -18.28 -25.26
C GLY A 267 -29.15 -17.47 -26.53
N GLN A 268 -28.21 -16.58 -26.85
CA GLN A 268 -28.29 -15.64 -27.98
C GLN A 268 -27.08 -15.75 -28.94
N PRO A 269 -26.76 -16.92 -29.50
CA PRO A 269 -25.59 -17.13 -30.33
C PRO A 269 -25.57 -16.24 -31.59
N ASP A 270 -26.74 -15.88 -32.08
CA ASP A 270 -26.88 -15.05 -33.30
C ASP A 270 -26.57 -13.57 -33.09
N LEU A 271 -26.40 -13.12 -31.86
CA LEU A 271 -26.05 -11.72 -31.58
C LEU A 271 -24.70 -11.30 -32.19
N MET A 272 -23.81 -12.25 -32.48
CA MET A 272 -22.56 -11.98 -33.22
C MET A 272 -22.82 -11.63 -34.70
N LYS A 273 -23.98 -11.94 -35.26
CA LYS A 273 -24.36 -11.54 -36.63
C LYS A 273 -24.85 -10.10 -36.68
N ASP A 274 -25.22 -9.53 -35.54
CA ASP A 274 -25.54 -8.10 -35.44
C ASP A 274 -24.26 -7.29 -35.67
N GLU A 275 -24.31 -6.44 -36.68
CA GLU A 275 -23.17 -5.65 -37.09
C GLU A 275 -22.62 -4.75 -35.97
N ARG A 276 -23.50 -4.28 -35.07
CA ARG A 276 -23.14 -3.46 -33.92
C ARG A 276 -22.20 -4.18 -32.96
N PHE A 277 -22.24 -5.53 -32.89
CA PHE A 277 -21.53 -6.32 -31.87
C PHE A 277 -20.48 -7.27 -32.43
N SER A 278 -20.29 -7.33 -33.74
CA SER A 278 -19.44 -8.31 -34.42
C SER A 278 -17.94 -8.18 -34.07
N THR A 279 -17.45 -7.00 -33.73
CA THR A 279 -16.03 -6.75 -33.35
C THR A 279 -15.96 -5.94 -32.07
N ASN A 280 -14.80 -6.01 -31.36
CA ASN A 280 -14.59 -5.21 -30.15
C ASN A 280 -14.80 -3.71 -30.40
N GLY A 281 -14.25 -3.15 -31.47
CA GLY A 281 -14.39 -1.73 -31.78
C GLY A 281 -15.85 -1.31 -32.03
N ARG A 282 -16.65 -2.18 -32.67
CA ARG A 282 -18.09 -1.94 -32.87
C ARG A 282 -18.84 -2.04 -31.55
N ARG A 283 -18.53 -3.02 -30.69
CA ARG A 283 -19.12 -3.13 -29.35
C ARG A 283 -18.80 -1.94 -28.47
N VAL A 284 -17.55 -1.46 -28.47
CA VAL A 284 -17.16 -0.24 -27.73
C VAL A 284 -18.00 0.95 -28.19
N LYS A 285 -18.18 1.12 -29.51
CA LYS A 285 -19.01 2.20 -30.08
C LYS A 285 -20.48 2.07 -29.69
N ASN A 286 -20.99 0.84 -29.60
CA ASN A 286 -22.40 0.53 -29.28
C ASN A 286 -22.55 -0.04 -27.86
N ASN A 287 -21.66 0.40 -26.93
CA ASN A 287 -21.57 -0.19 -25.58
C ASN A 287 -22.87 -0.07 -24.78
N ALA A 288 -23.58 1.06 -24.91
CA ALA A 288 -24.87 1.27 -24.24
C ALA A 288 -25.91 0.21 -24.66
N ALA A 289 -26.04 -0.04 -25.98
CA ALA A 289 -26.97 -1.05 -26.49
C ALA A 289 -26.59 -2.47 -26.07
N LEU A 290 -25.29 -2.82 -26.07
CA LEU A 290 -24.85 -4.11 -25.60
C LEU A 290 -25.07 -4.27 -24.09
N ARG A 291 -24.87 -3.21 -23.32
CA ARG A 291 -25.13 -3.17 -21.88
C ARG A 291 -26.62 -3.47 -21.59
N GLU A 292 -27.53 -2.81 -22.29
CA GLU A 292 -28.98 -3.08 -22.15
C GLU A 292 -29.32 -4.55 -22.41
N VAL A 293 -28.74 -5.16 -23.45
CA VAL A 293 -28.97 -6.58 -23.77
C VAL A 293 -28.44 -7.47 -22.65
N ILE A 294 -27.24 -7.22 -22.15
CA ILE A 294 -26.63 -8.03 -21.07
C ILE A 294 -27.41 -7.84 -19.77
N GLU A 295 -27.71 -6.59 -19.36
CA GLU A 295 -28.45 -6.31 -18.13
C GLU A 295 -29.90 -6.84 -18.20
N GLY A 296 -30.54 -6.78 -19.38
CA GLY A 296 -31.84 -7.41 -19.59
C GLY A 296 -31.82 -8.92 -19.38
N TRP A 297 -30.77 -9.61 -19.84
CA TRP A 297 -30.59 -11.02 -19.58
C TRP A 297 -30.25 -11.29 -18.10
N LEU A 298 -29.37 -10.52 -17.47
CA LEU A 298 -29.04 -10.66 -16.05
C LEU A 298 -30.26 -10.48 -15.14
N ALA A 299 -31.20 -9.62 -15.54
CA ALA A 299 -32.44 -9.37 -14.82
C ALA A 299 -33.44 -10.56 -14.86
N THR A 300 -33.24 -11.54 -15.74
CA THR A 300 -34.07 -12.77 -15.78
C THR A 300 -33.77 -13.73 -14.64
N PHE A 301 -32.64 -13.57 -13.94
CA PHE A 301 -32.26 -14.41 -12.81
C PHE A 301 -32.88 -13.89 -11.50
N PRO A 302 -33.16 -14.76 -10.52
CA PRO A 302 -33.72 -14.34 -9.24
C PRO A 302 -32.74 -13.45 -8.44
N ASP A 303 -31.45 -13.71 -8.60
CA ASP A 303 -30.38 -13.02 -7.88
C ASP A 303 -29.07 -13.00 -8.67
N ARG A 304 -28.12 -12.20 -8.17
CA ARG A 304 -26.77 -12.02 -8.74
C ARG A 304 -26.00 -13.34 -8.83
N ASP A 305 -26.07 -14.16 -7.81
CA ASP A 305 -25.24 -15.37 -7.70
C ASP A 305 -25.73 -16.46 -8.66
N SER A 306 -27.04 -16.54 -8.91
CA SER A 306 -27.63 -17.41 -9.95
C SER A 306 -27.18 -17.00 -11.35
N ALA A 307 -27.08 -15.67 -11.63
CA ALA A 307 -26.57 -15.17 -12.90
C ALA A 307 -25.06 -15.49 -13.06
N ILE A 308 -24.28 -15.33 -12.01
CA ILE A 308 -22.85 -15.69 -12.00
C ILE A 308 -22.69 -17.19 -12.26
N ALA A 309 -23.47 -18.04 -11.61
CA ALA A 309 -23.41 -19.48 -11.83
C ALA A 309 -23.72 -19.88 -13.30
N ALA A 310 -24.55 -19.10 -14.01
CA ALA A 310 -24.81 -19.31 -15.44
C ALA A 310 -23.60 -18.90 -16.30
N LEU A 311 -22.93 -17.79 -15.97
CA LEU A 311 -21.70 -17.34 -16.62
C LEU A 311 -20.54 -18.31 -16.38
N ASP A 312 -20.39 -18.80 -15.16
CA ASP A 312 -19.34 -19.76 -14.77
C ASP A 312 -19.43 -21.08 -15.52
N ARG A 313 -20.65 -21.60 -15.76
CA ARG A 313 -20.87 -22.83 -16.57
C ARG A 313 -20.29 -22.72 -17.97
N GLU A 314 -20.34 -21.53 -18.55
CA GLU A 314 -19.74 -21.22 -19.86
C GLU A 314 -18.31 -20.67 -19.74
N ARG A 315 -17.75 -20.61 -18.52
CA ARG A 315 -16.41 -20.09 -18.25
C ARG A 315 -16.21 -18.65 -18.75
N VAL A 316 -17.20 -17.80 -18.55
CA VAL A 316 -17.12 -16.37 -18.82
C VAL A 316 -16.53 -15.67 -17.58
N PRO A 317 -15.43 -14.91 -17.71
CA PRO A 317 -14.84 -14.20 -16.59
C PRO A 317 -15.83 -13.19 -15.98
N CYS A 318 -16.24 -13.44 -14.76
CA CYS A 318 -17.13 -12.55 -14.01
C CYS A 318 -16.89 -12.69 -12.49
N ALA A 319 -17.35 -11.69 -11.74
CA ALA A 319 -17.32 -11.72 -10.28
C ALA A 319 -18.42 -10.82 -9.71
N PRO A 320 -18.95 -11.13 -8.51
CA PRO A 320 -19.80 -10.18 -7.82
C PRO A 320 -18.99 -8.93 -7.42
N VAL A 321 -19.60 -7.75 -7.53
CA VAL A 321 -19.06 -6.56 -6.90
C VAL A 321 -19.42 -6.63 -5.42
N LEU A 322 -18.47 -7.06 -4.60
CA LEU A 322 -18.67 -7.24 -3.17
C LEU A 322 -18.56 -5.92 -2.42
N LYS A 323 -19.34 -5.76 -1.36
CA LYS A 323 -19.06 -4.78 -0.32
C LYS A 323 -17.81 -5.21 0.46
N LEU A 324 -17.17 -4.27 1.16
CA LEU A 324 -15.95 -4.57 1.92
C LEU A 324 -16.19 -5.66 2.99
N GLU A 325 -17.34 -5.59 3.69
CA GLU A 325 -17.72 -6.57 4.70
C GLU A 325 -17.89 -7.98 4.09
N GLU A 326 -18.53 -8.07 2.92
CA GLU A 326 -18.70 -9.32 2.19
C GLU A 326 -17.34 -9.92 1.78
N ALA A 327 -16.42 -9.04 1.32
CA ALA A 327 -15.06 -9.45 0.96
C ALA A 327 -14.26 -9.92 2.19
N MET A 328 -14.39 -9.25 3.34
CA MET A 328 -13.73 -9.63 4.59
C MET A 328 -14.16 -11.01 5.08
N ASP A 329 -15.43 -11.38 4.89
CA ASP A 329 -15.98 -12.66 5.31
C ASP A 329 -15.90 -13.75 4.22
N HIS A 330 -15.46 -13.41 3.03
CA HIS A 330 -15.39 -14.33 1.92
C HIS A 330 -14.44 -15.50 2.20
N PRO A 331 -14.89 -16.78 2.06
CA PRO A 331 -14.08 -17.96 2.42
C PRO A 331 -12.72 -18.02 1.72
N HIS A 332 -12.66 -17.59 0.46
CA HIS A 332 -11.41 -17.54 -0.29
C HIS A 332 -10.42 -16.52 0.30
N MET A 333 -10.90 -15.33 0.69
CA MET A 333 -10.06 -14.29 1.32
C MET A 333 -9.53 -14.76 2.68
N ARG A 334 -10.37 -15.40 3.47
CA ARG A 334 -9.99 -15.99 4.77
C ARG A 334 -9.00 -17.15 4.58
N GLY A 335 -9.32 -18.11 3.70
CA GLY A 335 -8.48 -19.28 3.42
C GLY A 335 -7.09 -18.92 2.93
N ARG A 336 -6.96 -17.87 2.10
CA ARG A 336 -5.67 -17.35 1.62
C ARG A 336 -4.99 -16.39 2.60
N LYS A 337 -5.59 -16.10 3.75
CA LYS A 337 -5.11 -15.06 4.69
C LYS A 337 -4.95 -13.69 4.02
N THR A 338 -5.74 -13.40 2.99
CA THR A 338 -5.84 -12.07 2.40
C THR A 338 -6.47 -11.12 3.40
N VAL A 339 -7.45 -11.61 4.16
CA VAL A 339 -7.93 -11.03 5.41
C VAL A 339 -7.34 -11.84 6.55
N ARG A 340 -6.51 -11.21 7.37
CA ARG A 340 -5.76 -11.86 8.44
C ARG A 340 -6.26 -11.41 9.80
N ARG A 341 -6.72 -12.36 10.62
CA ARG A 341 -7.04 -12.12 12.03
C ARG A 341 -5.75 -11.95 12.82
N VAL A 342 -5.68 -10.87 13.59
CA VAL A 342 -4.58 -10.54 14.50
C VAL A 342 -5.12 -10.25 15.88
N ARG A 343 -4.23 -10.24 16.88
CA ARG A 343 -4.56 -9.91 18.25
C ARG A 343 -3.56 -8.90 18.81
N ASP A 344 -4.09 -7.83 19.36
CA ASP A 344 -3.32 -6.85 20.12
C ASP A 344 -3.82 -6.76 21.55
N LYS A 345 -2.94 -6.36 22.46
CA LYS A 345 -3.22 -6.31 23.90
C LYS A 345 -4.28 -5.25 24.24
N ALA A 346 -4.25 -4.12 23.54
CA ALA A 346 -5.16 -3.01 23.76
C ALA A 346 -6.43 -3.11 22.88
N LEU A 347 -6.25 -3.44 21.57
CA LEU A 347 -7.35 -3.47 20.60
C LEU A 347 -8.18 -4.77 20.67
N GLY A 348 -7.65 -5.86 21.24
CA GLY A 348 -8.29 -7.17 21.18
C GLY A 348 -8.03 -7.90 19.87
N GLU A 349 -8.99 -8.68 19.39
CA GLU A 349 -8.93 -9.37 18.09
C GLU A 349 -9.59 -8.51 17.01
N PHE A 350 -8.91 -8.38 15.86
CA PHE A 350 -9.42 -7.65 14.71
C PHE A 350 -8.77 -8.14 13.42
N ASP A 351 -9.29 -7.71 12.29
CA ASP A 351 -8.80 -8.09 10.97
C ASP A 351 -7.96 -6.99 10.34
N ILE A 352 -6.90 -7.39 9.65
CA ILE A 352 -6.05 -6.52 8.82
C ILE A 352 -5.82 -7.18 7.46
N PRO A 353 -5.44 -6.41 6.42
CA PRO A 353 -4.93 -6.97 5.17
C PRO A 353 -3.70 -7.83 5.42
N GLY A 354 -3.65 -9.02 4.84
CA GLY A 354 -2.48 -9.90 4.86
C GLY A 354 -1.45 -9.51 3.82
N MET A 355 -0.34 -10.25 3.80
CA MET A 355 0.69 -10.08 2.77
C MET A 355 0.10 -10.37 1.37
N PRO A 356 0.36 -9.51 0.37
CA PRO A 356 -0.18 -9.69 -0.99
C PRO A 356 0.46 -10.85 -1.74
N VAL A 357 1.67 -11.25 -1.38
CA VAL A 357 2.42 -12.37 -1.96
C VAL A 357 2.53 -13.49 -0.93
N LYS A 358 2.34 -14.72 -1.37
CA LYS A 358 2.50 -15.94 -0.56
C LYS A 358 3.76 -16.67 -0.99
N PHE A 359 4.62 -16.96 -0.03
CA PHE A 359 5.86 -17.69 -0.25
C PHE A 359 5.67 -19.16 0.19
N SER A 360 6.19 -20.11 -0.60
CA SER A 360 6.08 -21.54 -0.28
C SER A 360 6.76 -21.91 1.03
N ASP A 361 7.94 -21.34 1.26
CA ASP A 361 8.82 -21.74 2.35
C ASP A 361 8.74 -20.81 3.58
N TRP A 362 8.13 -19.63 3.41
CA TRP A 362 7.94 -18.64 4.49
C TRP A 362 6.46 -18.31 4.67
N PRO A 363 5.77 -19.04 5.56
CA PRO A 363 4.35 -18.75 5.84
C PRO A 363 4.18 -17.38 6.50
N ASP A 364 3.04 -16.77 6.25
CA ASP A 364 2.68 -15.49 6.87
C ASP A 364 2.85 -15.54 8.40
N ARG A 365 3.47 -14.51 8.97
CA ARG A 365 3.56 -14.36 10.43
C ARG A 365 2.18 -14.23 11.05
N THR A 366 1.87 -15.05 12.05
CA THR A 366 0.58 -15.01 12.73
C THR A 366 0.60 -14.17 14.01
N ASN A 367 1.76 -14.09 14.67
CA ASN A 367 1.93 -13.34 15.92
C ASN A 367 2.68 -12.03 15.63
N VAL A 368 1.97 -11.05 15.10
CA VAL A 368 2.51 -9.73 14.81
C VAL A 368 2.16 -8.74 15.91
N LYS A 369 3.07 -7.80 16.20
CA LYS A 369 2.91 -6.78 17.24
C LYS A 369 3.32 -5.43 16.69
N ALA A 370 2.68 -4.37 17.17
CA ALA A 370 3.10 -2.99 16.99
C ALA A 370 3.59 -2.42 18.32
N SER A 371 4.68 -1.66 18.30
CA SER A 371 5.27 -1.08 19.50
C SER A 371 4.70 0.30 19.82
N ARG A 372 4.65 0.66 21.10
CA ARG A 372 4.43 2.04 21.55
C ARG A 372 5.67 2.89 21.27
N VAL A 373 5.52 4.23 21.34
CA VAL A 373 6.65 5.14 21.15
C VAL A 373 7.76 4.83 22.15
N GLY A 374 8.95 4.54 21.65
CA GLY A 374 10.13 4.25 22.47
C GLY A 374 10.08 2.95 23.27
N GLU A 375 9.10 2.09 23.04
CA GLU A 375 8.97 0.81 23.77
C GLU A 375 10.24 -0.05 23.73
N ASN A 376 11.03 0.09 22.68
CA ASN A 376 12.20 -0.74 22.46
C ASN A 376 13.54 0.00 22.63
N ASN A 377 13.54 1.23 23.17
CA ASN A 377 14.74 2.05 23.30
C ASN A 377 15.93 1.28 23.90
N ASP A 378 15.76 0.74 25.10
CA ASP A 378 16.81 0.06 25.84
C ASP A 378 17.35 -1.17 25.10
N ALA A 379 16.42 -2.00 24.59
CA ALA A 379 16.80 -3.22 23.90
C ALA A 379 17.58 -2.92 22.62
N VAL A 380 17.10 -1.94 21.82
CA VAL A 380 17.75 -1.53 20.57
C VAL A 380 19.15 -0.95 20.85
N LEU A 381 19.28 -0.06 21.85
CA LEU A 381 20.55 0.62 22.12
C LEU A 381 21.57 -0.31 22.75
N ARG A 382 21.17 -1.20 23.65
CA ARG A 382 22.08 -2.23 24.19
C ARG A 382 22.56 -3.18 23.10
N GLU A 383 21.67 -3.67 22.26
CA GLU A 383 21.99 -4.62 21.19
C GLU A 383 22.91 -4.01 20.12
N ILE A 384 22.62 -2.79 19.69
CA ILE A 384 23.31 -2.20 18.54
C ILE A 384 24.57 -1.44 19.00
N LEU A 385 24.48 -0.67 20.08
CA LEU A 385 25.57 0.23 20.51
C LEU A 385 26.24 -0.19 21.81
N ALA A 386 25.75 -1.25 22.47
CA ALA A 386 26.24 -1.70 23.78
C ALA A 386 26.17 -0.57 24.84
N VAL A 387 25.12 0.28 24.78
CA VAL A 387 24.93 1.39 25.72
C VAL A 387 24.72 0.83 27.12
N SER A 388 25.42 1.38 28.11
CA SER A 388 25.32 0.96 29.52
C SER A 388 24.02 1.44 30.17
N ASP A 389 23.65 0.81 31.30
CA ASP A 389 22.48 1.26 32.08
C ASP A 389 22.63 2.68 32.61
N HIS A 390 23.86 3.07 32.96
CA HIS A 390 24.19 4.44 33.37
C HIS A 390 23.94 5.44 32.24
N ASP A 391 24.41 5.11 31.02
CA ASP A 391 24.24 6.01 29.86
C ASP A 391 22.79 6.08 29.38
N LEU A 392 22.05 4.97 29.46
CA LEU A 392 20.61 4.95 29.19
C LEU A 392 19.87 5.89 30.15
N ALA A 393 20.15 5.79 31.44
CA ALA A 393 19.55 6.67 32.45
C ALA A 393 19.87 8.16 32.19
N ALA A 394 21.09 8.49 31.76
CA ALA A 394 21.49 9.83 31.39
C ALA A 394 20.73 10.32 30.14
N LEU A 395 20.61 9.47 29.11
CA LEU A 395 19.87 9.81 27.88
C LEU A 395 18.38 10.09 28.14
N TYR A 396 17.75 9.35 29.05
CA TYR A 396 16.38 9.65 29.50
C TYR A 396 16.32 10.95 30.32
N ALA A 397 17.21 11.13 31.28
CA ALA A 397 17.25 12.34 32.12
C ALA A 397 17.46 13.61 31.29
N GLU A 398 18.26 13.55 30.25
CA GLU A 398 18.47 14.63 29.30
C GLU A 398 17.32 14.80 28.31
N GLY A 399 16.33 13.88 28.30
CA GLY A 399 15.23 13.86 27.36
C GLY A 399 15.68 13.64 25.90
N VAL A 400 16.79 12.95 25.70
CA VAL A 400 17.24 12.49 24.37
C VAL A 400 16.40 11.29 23.94
N LEU A 401 16.16 10.34 24.86
CA LEU A 401 15.25 9.23 24.65
C LEU A 401 13.83 9.62 25.07
N LEU A 402 12.89 9.26 24.21
CA LEU A 402 11.46 9.50 24.39
C LEU A 402 10.77 8.14 24.61
N SER A 403 9.90 8.07 25.60
CA SER A 403 9.08 6.90 25.86
C SER A 403 7.66 7.34 26.19
N GLY A 404 6.70 6.97 25.34
CA GLY A 404 5.28 7.24 25.58
C GLY A 404 4.75 6.33 26.69
N GLY A 405 4.35 6.93 27.83
CA GLY A 405 3.63 6.23 28.89
C GLY A 405 2.13 6.28 28.67
N ALA A 406 1.37 5.39 29.31
CA ALA A 406 -0.09 5.34 29.20
C ALA A 406 -0.83 6.66 29.55
N ALA A 407 -0.17 7.57 30.26
CA ALA A 407 -0.71 8.91 30.60
C ALA A 407 -0.62 9.92 29.44
N ASP A 408 0.36 9.78 28.54
CA ASP A 408 0.52 10.64 27.37
C ASP A 408 -0.42 10.21 26.23
N ASP A 409 -0.78 8.94 26.18
CA ASP A 409 -1.73 8.37 25.23
C ASP A 409 -3.13 9.02 25.31
N ALA A 410 -3.54 9.49 26.47
CA ALA A 410 -4.83 10.18 26.68
C ALA A 410 -4.89 11.57 26.01
N LYS A 411 -3.76 12.27 25.85
CA LYS A 411 -3.70 13.57 25.16
C LYS A 411 -3.78 13.42 23.64
N VAL A 412 -3.23 12.35 23.10
CA VAL A 412 -3.28 12.02 21.67
C VAL A 412 -4.70 11.63 21.25
N ALA A 413 -5.45 10.96 22.13
CA ALA A 413 -6.82 10.53 21.86
C ALA A 413 -7.85 11.69 21.76
N ALA A 414 -7.57 12.87 22.33
CA ALA A 414 -8.50 14.00 22.37
C ALA A 414 -8.66 14.75 21.02
N GLY A 415 -7.85 14.44 20.00
CA GLY A 415 -7.90 15.04 18.66
C GLY A 415 -8.45 14.12 17.55
N ASN A 416 -9.07 13.02 17.89
CA ASN A 416 -9.44 11.96 16.94
C ASN A 416 -10.53 12.37 15.96
N VAL A 417 -10.26 12.15 14.67
CA VAL A 417 -11.31 11.96 13.66
C VAL A 417 -11.99 10.60 13.96
N VAL A 418 -13.05 10.65 14.76
CA VAL A 418 -13.99 9.54 14.87
C VAL A 418 -14.66 9.43 13.50
N ILE A 419 -14.52 8.28 12.83
CA ILE A 419 -15.40 7.95 11.71
C ILE A 419 -16.76 7.67 12.36
N GLU A 420 -17.58 8.71 12.50
CA GLU A 420 -18.97 8.51 12.92
C GLU A 420 -19.68 7.70 11.84
N PRO A 421 -20.50 6.72 12.22
CA PRO A 421 -21.33 6.02 11.26
C PRO A 421 -22.27 7.04 10.62
N HIS A 422 -22.15 7.24 9.32
CA HIS A 422 -23.15 7.95 8.55
C HIS A 422 -24.49 7.23 8.81
N GLN A 423 -25.39 7.91 9.52
CA GLN A 423 -26.80 7.52 9.54
C GLN A 423 -27.29 7.67 8.10
N GLY A 424 -27.46 6.54 7.40
CA GLY A 424 -27.97 6.44 6.04
C GLY A 424 -29.46 6.72 5.93
#